data_68c0108e27c9c1ed8346d1c4004f5dfa
#
_entry.id   68c0108e27c9c1ed8346d1c4004f5dfa
#
_cell.length_a   1.000
_cell.length_b   1.000
_cell.length_c   1.000
_cell.angle_alpha   90.00
_cell.angle_beta   90.00
_cell.angle_gamma   90.00
#
_symmetry.space_group_name_H-M   'P 1'
#
loop_
_entity.id
_entity.type
_entity.pdbx_description
1 polymer ?
#
loop_
_entity_poly.entity_id
_entity_poly.type
_entity_poly.pdbx_seq_one_letter_code
_entity_poly.pdbx_strand_id
1 'polypeptide(L)'
;MAQKQRSKELWLIPKRGNLHQTICLIDGIIERDYSGTAWNPSKQDNLGVNLKKWGATNDGKNISQQSIRTLVASVPQYLGFVYIDTSVSSSTNTLRLTPAGKKLWDNNHNKLVKLKNLKDDKDKTIQVSDDVLHQMEKLQLTNPIVLKDCENIAVFPFRFLVKLLQKIDYIDQEEIGYYLLRVKEEDLVDTTALEIQNFRELSMQAREKLINNYKETHIGNITLVQAPSAGYFISLCQMTGVIEKIKVQPTNKSTKIAAIKINPKYQVYIEKMLAKYSDVSTFDFKDNLTLWIEYIGEPSREYPPVMYTIISKNDSDVLWLVTKDEITICGDLLSKGDTVKLPVFLNEKYTINLYSLTSGEVLEKIDFIAHNKQDQLIISHLDGQQSPVPDTVDFYVRLIQEHCNAKNFSDENLLKLKVIADVFKQDKTNDKQLRGAYLEYYFFKLLARLEHDGIVDSVIWNGRTGQYGLPVQAPGGRIGTPDIIFKIGDVDFVLELTTIKPKQLQWSAEGASVPDHVLQYAKKTSRKVLGVFSAPVMHSRVVTGMQAAIAQHGLKISCLTIDDLLNIFKELNREKILDALFNTHN
;
A
#
# COMPACT_ATOMS: atom_id res chain seq x y z
N MET A 1 -31.39 -12.87 -2.65
CA MET A 1 -30.92 -12.15 -3.86
C MET A 1 -29.46 -11.85 -3.68
N ALA A 2 -28.58 -12.40 -4.52
CA ALA A 2 -27.16 -12.07 -4.48
C ALA A 2 -26.99 -10.56 -4.73
N GLN A 3 -26.29 -9.88 -3.84
CA GLN A 3 -25.95 -8.48 -4.02
C GLN A 3 -25.10 -8.38 -5.31
N LYS A 4 -25.64 -7.69 -6.33
CA LYS A 4 -24.91 -7.46 -7.60
C LYS A 4 -23.66 -6.65 -7.29
N GLN A 5 -22.50 -7.25 -7.49
CA GLN A 5 -21.20 -6.62 -7.26
C GLN A 5 -21.00 -5.53 -8.32
N ARG A 6 -20.51 -4.35 -7.90
CA ARG A 6 -20.14 -3.27 -8.83
C ARG A 6 -19.00 -3.73 -9.74
N SER A 7 -19.05 -3.34 -11.01
CA SER A 7 -17.90 -3.52 -11.88
C SER A 7 -16.73 -2.66 -11.41
N LYS A 8 -15.55 -3.25 -11.28
CA LYS A 8 -14.31 -2.56 -10.93
C LYS A 8 -13.67 -1.82 -12.12
N GLU A 9 -14.25 -1.95 -13.29
CA GLU A 9 -13.78 -1.31 -14.53
C GLU A 9 -14.27 0.13 -14.72
N LEU A 10 -14.82 0.73 -13.67
CA LEU A 10 -15.43 2.04 -13.70
C LEU A 10 -14.87 2.94 -12.62
N TRP A 11 -14.80 4.23 -12.92
CA TRP A 11 -14.36 5.21 -11.94
C TRP A 11 -15.16 5.11 -10.65
N LEU A 12 -14.49 5.04 -9.52
CA LEU A 12 -15.13 5.20 -8.23
C LEU A 12 -15.35 6.69 -7.96
N ILE A 13 -16.59 7.10 -7.90
CA ILE A 13 -16.98 8.44 -7.49
C ILE A 13 -17.56 8.38 -6.07
N PRO A 14 -17.13 9.25 -5.16
CA PRO A 14 -17.60 9.24 -3.79
C PRO A 14 -19.12 9.52 -3.72
N LYS A 15 -19.81 8.67 -2.98
CA LYS A 15 -21.27 8.80 -2.76
C LYS A 15 -21.52 9.97 -1.82
N ARG A 16 -22.07 11.04 -2.31
CA ARG A 16 -22.40 12.24 -1.54
C ARG A 16 -21.16 13.05 -1.14
N GLY A 17 -21.21 14.28 -1.41
CA GLY A 17 -20.23 15.26 -0.99
C GLY A 17 -20.87 16.63 -1.05
N ASN A 18 -20.72 17.35 0.04
CA ASN A 18 -21.06 18.75 0.11
C ASN A 18 -19.86 19.45 0.75
N LEU A 19 -19.38 20.48 0.07
CA LEU A 19 -18.19 21.19 0.53
C LEU A 19 -18.39 21.80 1.91
N HIS A 20 -19.55 22.41 2.16
CA HIS A 20 -19.87 23.01 3.45
C HIS A 20 -19.85 21.96 4.58
N GLN A 21 -20.42 20.74 4.35
CA GLN A 21 -20.33 19.63 5.31
C GLN A 21 -18.89 19.17 5.54
N THR A 22 -18.06 19.14 4.49
CA THR A 22 -16.66 18.77 4.59
C THR A 22 -15.91 19.75 5.49
N ILE A 23 -16.13 21.05 5.33
CA ILE A 23 -15.50 22.09 6.14
C ILE A 23 -15.98 22.00 7.60
N CYS A 24 -17.30 21.82 7.83
CA CYS A 24 -17.85 21.63 9.17
C CYS A 24 -17.34 20.34 9.86
N LEU A 25 -17.08 19.28 9.10
CA LEU A 25 -16.47 18.07 9.62
C LEU A 25 -15.03 18.32 10.08
N ILE A 26 -14.25 18.99 9.26
CA ILE A 26 -12.85 19.36 9.58
C ILE A 26 -12.82 20.31 10.77
N ASP A 27 -13.74 21.26 10.84
CA ASP A 27 -13.92 22.16 11.99
C ASP A 27 -14.08 21.37 13.31
N GLY A 28 -14.93 20.34 13.30
CA GLY A 28 -15.10 19.48 14.46
C GLY A 28 -13.88 18.62 14.78
N ILE A 29 -13.06 18.24 13.80
CA ILE A 29 -11.81 17.51 14.01
C ILE A 29 -10.79 18.44 14.69
N ILE A 30 -10.68 19.68 14.24
CA ILE A 30 -9.74 20.69 14.78
C ILE A 30 -10.18 21.15 16.18
N GLU A 31 -11.44 21.57 16.37
CA GLU A 31 -11.95 22.03 17.66
C GLU A 31 -11.74 21.01 18.80
N ARG A 32 -11.71 19.72 18.48
CA ARG A 32 -11.63 18.63 19.45
C ARG A 32 -10.27 17.91 19.48
N ASP A 33 -9.32 18.37 18.70
CA ASP A 33 -7.99 17.76 18.55
C ASP A 33 -8.06 16.26 18.25
N TYR A 34 -8.88 15.88 17.27
CA TYR A 34 -9.08 14.47 16.91
C TYR A 34 -8.06 13.92 15.93
N SER A 35 -7.22 14.77 15.32
CA SER A 35 -6.18 14.32 14.41
C SER A 35 -5.12 13.49 15.16
N GLY A 36 -4.73 12.36 14.59
CA GLY A 36 -3.78 11.44 15.22
C GLY A 36 -4.36 10.58 16.34
N THR A 37 -5.67 10.56 16.52
CA THR A 37 -6.32 9.81 17.61
C THR A 37 -7.21 8.68 17.08
N ALA A 38 -7.46 7.65 17.91
CA ALA A 38 -8.26 6.49 17.53
C ALA A 38 -9.65 6.86 16.99
N TRP A 39 -10.01 6.32 15.83
CA TRP A 39 -11.31 6.49 15.19
C TRP A 39 -12.34 5.53 15.79
N ASN A 40 -13.20 6.02 16.66
CA ASN A 40 -14.15 5.22 17.43
C ASN A 40 -15.58 5.80 17.39
N PRO A 41 -16.60 5.05 17.84
CA PRO A 41 -17.98 5.49 17.85
C PRO A 41 -18.25 6.82 18.57
N SER A 42 -17.61 7.04 19.72
CA SER A 42 -17.79 8.28 20.49
C SER A 42 -17.35 9.52 19.69
N LYS A 43 -16.25 9.44 18.95
CA LYS A 43 -15.79 10.56 18.10
C LYS A 43 -16.71 10.77 16.90
N GLN A 44 -17.26 9.68 16.35
CA GLN A 44 -18.26 9.78 15.28
C GLN A 44 -19.52 10.52 15.76
N ASP A 45 -20.02 10.20 16.95
CA ASP A 45 -21.15 10.92 17.56
C ASP A 45 -20.84 12.40 17.79
N ASN A 46 -19.65 12.70 18.32
CA ASN A 46 -19.22 14.08 18.56
C ASN A 46 -19.10 14.90 17.28
N LEU A 47 -18.60 14.32 16.19
CA LEU A 47 -18.59 14.98 14.89
C LEU A 47 -20.01 15.18 14.34
N GLY A 48 -20.93 14.23 14.60
CA GLY A 48 -22.35 14.40 14.32
C GLY A 48 -22.96 15.59 15.05
N VAL A 49 -22.61 15.77 16.33
CA VAL A 49 -23.01 16.96 17.12
C VAL A 49 -22.47 18.24 16.52
N ASN A 50 -21.20 18.25 16.05
CA ASN A 50 -20.62 19.43 15.40
C ASN A 50 -21.34 19.80 14.10
N LEU A 51 -21.64 18.81 13.25
CA LEU A 51 -22.41 19.06 12.02
C LEU A 51 -23.80 19.62 12.33
N LYS A 52 -24.46 19.13 13.38
CA LYS A 52 -25.74 19.68 13.84
C LYS A 52 -25.61 21.09 14.37
N LYS A 53 -24.55 21.42 15.12
CA LYS A 53 -24.24 22.77 15.62
C LYS A 53 -24.24 23.80 14.48
N TRP A 54 -23.67 23.42 13.34
CA TRP A 54 -23.62 24.25 12.13
C TRP A 54 -24.88 24.16 11.25
N GLY A 55 -25.85 23.27 11.58
CA GLY A 55 -26.98 23.00 10.71
C GLY A 55 -26.59 22.29 9.41
N ALA A 56 -25.38 21.70 9.36
CA ALA A 56 -24.82 21.03 8.19
C ALA A 56 -25.42 19.61 7.98
N THR A 57 -26.70 19.46 8.17
CA THR A 57 -27.48 18.23 7.98
C THR A 57 -28.68 18.49 7.09
N ASN A 58 -29.18 17.49 6.37
CA ASN A 58 -30.25 17.68 5.39
C ASN A 58 -31.59 18.11 5.99
N ASP A 59 -31.86 17.72 7.23
CA ASP A 59 -33.14 17.94 7.92
C ASP A 59 -32.99 18.54 9.32
N GLY A 60 -31.78 19.03 9.65
CA GLY A 60 -31.47 19.59 10.97
C GLY A 60 -31.41 18.55 12.11
N LYS A 61 -31.52 17.25 11.80
CA LYS A 61 -31.52 16.17 12.80
C LYS A 61 -30.10 15.64 13.07
N ASN A 62 -30.00 14.77 14.08
CA ASN A 62 -28.73 14.07 14.36
C ASN A 62 -28.37 13.15 13.22
N ILE A 63 -27.07 13.09 12.92
CA ILE A 63 -26.50 12.16 11.96
C ILE A 63 -26.05 10.89 12.70
N SER A 64 -26.38 9.73 12.15
CA SER A 64 -25.93 8.45 12.69
C SER A 64 -24.42 8.25 12.50
N GLN A 65 -23.80 7.45 13.36
CA GLN A 65 -22.39 7.05 13.23
C GLN A 65 -22.07 6.50 11.83
N GLN A 66 -22.95 5.67 11.28
CA GLN A 66 -22.83 5.15 9.92
C GLN A 66 -22.77 6.27 8.87
N SER A 67 -23.56 7.31 9.02
CA SER A 67 -23.57 8.46 8.11
C SER A 67 -22.30 9.29 8.25
N ILE A 68 -21.77 9.45 9.47
CA ILE A 68 -20.46 10.12 9.70
C ILE A 68 -19.33 9.33 9.07
N ARG A 69 -19.28 8.00 9.24
CA ARG A 69 -18.29 7.16 8.56
C ARG A 69 -18.34 7.30 7.05
N THR A 70 -19.54 7.29 6.50
CA THR A 70 -19.75 7.49 5.05
C THR A 70 -19.31 8.89 4.61
N LEU A 71 -19.56 9.92 5.41
CA LEU A 71 -19.15 11.29 5.10
C LEU A 71 -17.63 11.44 5.10
N VAL A 72 -16.93 10.91 6.09
CA VAL A 72 -15.46 10.91 6.15
C VAL A 72 -14.87 10.19 4.95
N ALA A 73 -15.36 9.01 4.62
CA ALA A 73 -14.90 8.19 3.48
C ALA A 73 -15.31 8.75 2.11
N SER A 74 -16.09 9.82 2.07
CA SER A 74 -16.59 10.48 0.87
C SER A 74 -15.58 11.54 0.39
N VAL A 75 -16.03 12.76 0.07
CA VAL A 75 -15.18 13.86 -0.43
C VAL A 75 -13.97 14.15 0.46
N PRO A 76 -14.06 14.17 1.80
CA PRO A 76 -12.91 14.44 2.65
C PRO A 76 -11.73 13.51 2.41
N GLN A 77 -11.97 12.19 2.38
CA GLN A 77 -10.91 11.21 2.16
C GLN A 77 -10.54 11.05 0.68
N TYR A 78 -11.51 11.13 -0.21
CA TYR A 78 -11.31 11.00 -1.65
C TYR A 78 -10.40 12.11 -2.20
N LEU A 79 -10.53 13.32 -1.70
CA LEU A 79 -9.67 14.46 -2.04
C LEU A 79 -8.46 14.64 -1.13
N GLY A 80 -8.22 13.73 -0.20
CA GLY A 80 -7.04 13.74 0.65
C GLY A 80 -7.03 14.84 1.72
N PHE A 81 -8.18 15.40 2.11
CA PHE A 81 -8.27 16.37 3.22
C PHE A 81 -8.17 15.70 4.59
N VAL A 82 -8.72 14.52 4.72
CA VAL A 82 -8.58 13.64 5.88
C VAL A 82 -8.37 12.20 5.42
N TYR A 83 -7.84 11.36 6.29
CA TYR A 83 -7.78 9.93 6.00
C TYR A 83 -7.88 9.10 7.27
N ILE A 84 -8.26 7.85 7.10
CA ILE A 84 -8.25 6.85 8.15
C ILE A 84 -6.97 6.04 7.98
N ASP A 85 -6.05 6.27 8.91
CA ASP A 85 -4.78 5.55 8.97
C ASP A 85 -5.01 4.18 9.62
N THR A 86 -4.80 3.13 8.85
CA THR A 86 -4.92 1.73 9.27
C THR A 86 -3.58 1.11 9.62
N SER A 87 -2.48 1.84 9.42
CA SER A 87 -1.10 1.34 9.60
C SER A 87 -0.65 1.29 11.06
N VAL A 88 -1.22 2.14 11.91
CA VAL A 88 -0.77 2.31 13.31
C VAL A 88 -1.19 1.16 14.23
N SER A 89 -2.26 0.44 13.89
CA SER A 89 -2.76 -0.68 14.70
C SER A 89 -3.74 -1.56 13.91
N SER A 90 -3.56 -2.87 13.95
CA SER A 90 -4.55 -3.82 13.43
C SER A 90 -5.90 -3.72 14.18
N SER A 91 -5.92 -3.14 15.38
CA SER A 91 -7.12 -3.02 16.22
C SER A 91 -7.72 -1.62 16.29
N THR A 92 -7.00 -0.56 15.90
CA THR A 92 -7.49 0.82 16.02
C THR A 92 -7.10 1.67 14.84
N ASN A 93 -8.06 1.95 13.96
CA ASN A 93 -7.90 2.95 12.92
C ASN A 93 -7.71 4.33 13.56
N THR A 94 -6.88 5.17 12.96
CA THR A 94 -6.59 6.53 13.44
C THR A 94 -7.12 7.55 12.44
N LEU A 95 -7.89 8.54 12.91
CA LEU A 95 -8.31 9.65 12.07
C LEU A 95 -7.17 10.68 11.96
N ARG A 96 -6.83 11.09 10.75
CA ARG A 96 -5.81 12.11 10.52
C ARG A 96 -6.30 13.21 9.60
N LEU A 97 -5.98 14.45 9.98
CA LEU A 97 -6.13 15.64 9.16
C LEU A 97 -4.83 15.85 8.38
N THR A 98 -4.93 16.13 7.08
CA THR A 98 -3.77 16.45 6.25
C THR A 98 -3.48 17.96 6.23
N PRO A 99 -2.27 18.40 5.80
CA PRO A 99 -1.99 19.82 5.51
C PRO A 99 -2.99 20.43 4.52
N ALA A 100 -3.40 19.69 3.48
CA ALA A 100 -4.43 20.14 2.55
C ALA A 100 -5.80 20.33 3.23
N GLY A 101 -6.18 19.43 4.14
CA GLY A 101 -7.41 19.60 4.93
C GLY A 101 -7.35 20.80 5.87
N LYS A 102 -6.20 21.02 6.50
CA LYS A 102 -5.98 22.20 7.34
C LYS A 102 -6.08 23.49 6.52
N LYS A 103 -5.45 23.53 5.34
CA LYS A 103 -5.51 24.67 4.42
C LYS A 103 -6.94 24.96 3.95
N LEU A 104 -7.71 23.92 3.60
CA LEU A 104 -9.12 24.07 3.25
C LEU A 104 -9.90 24.73 4.39
N TRP A 105 -9.68 24.31 5.64
CA TRP A 105 -10.32 24.91 6.80
C TRP A 105 -9.87 26.33 7.03
N ASP A 106 -8.56 26.62 7.02
CA ASP A 106 -8.00 27.96 7.23
C ASP A 106 -8.59 28.99 6.24
N ASN A 107 -8.78 28.60 4.98
CA ASN A 107 -9.30 29.49 3.92
C ASN A 107 -10.83 29.69 3.98
N ASN A 108 -11.55 28.85 4.73
CA ASN A 108 -13.01 28.82 4.62
C ASN A 108 -13.76 28.83 5.97
N HIS A 109 -13.13 28.53 7.12
CA HIS A 109 -13.84 28.42 8.40
C HIS A 109 -14.54 29.72 8.82
N ASN A 110 -13.96 30.87 8.50
CA ASN A 110 -14.54 32.18 8.77
C ASN A 110 -15.79 32.51 7.92
N LYS A 111 -16.03 31.73 6.86
CA LYS A 111 -17.24 31.80 6.01
C LYS A 111 -18.35 30.87 6.50
N LEU A 112 -18.08 30.04 7.52
CA LEU A 112 -19.10 29.18 8.08
C LEU A 112 -20.17 30.01 8.78
N VAL A 113 -21.41 29.78 8.39
CA VAL A 113 -22.58 30.36 9.02
C VAL A 113 -23.48 29.26 9.57
N LYS A 114 -24.16 29.53 10.68
CA LYS A 114 -25.11 28.60 11.23
C LYS A 114 -26.34 28.52 10.34
N LEU A 115 -26.61 27.34 9.79
CA LEU A 115 -27.74 27.07 8.92
C LEU A 115 -28.92 26.52 9.74
N LYS A 116 -30.12 26.67 9.21
CA LYS A 116 -31.28 25.89 9.67
C LYS A 116 -31.12 24.42 9.29
N ASN A 117 -30.83 24.17 8.04
CA ASN A 117 -30.39 22.91 7.47
C ASN A 117 -29.82 23.15 6.05
N LEU A 118 -29.14 22.13 5.48
CA LEU A 118 -28.53 22.24 4.15
C LEU A 118 -29.52 22.43 3.00
N LYS A 119 -30.76 21.97 3.17
CA LYS A 119 -31.78 22.01 2.12
C LYS A 119 -32.40 23.38 2.01
N ASP A 120 -32.73 23.98 3.16
CA ASP A 120 -33.42 25.26 3.23
C ASP A 120 -32.51 26.45 3.03
N ASP A 121 -31.25 26.35 3.49
CA ASP A 121 -30.24 27.42 3.42
C ASP A 121 -29.15 27.16 2.37
N LYS A 122 -29.48 26.53 1.26
CA LYS A 122 -28.51 26.12 0.24
C LYS A 122 -27.69 27.28 -0.31
N ASP A 123 -28.27 28.44 -0.44
CA ASP A 123 -27.65 29.68 -0.90
C ASP A 123 -26.60 30.25 0.07
N LYS A 124 -26.68 29.88 1.35
CA LYS A 124 -25.72 30.27 2.40
C LYS A 124 -24.57 29.28 2.57
N THR A 125 -24.64 28.14 1.88
CA THR A 125 -23.57 27.11 1.98
C THR A 125 -22.37 27.47 1.14
N ILE A 126 -21.17 27.07 1.58
CA ILE A 126 -19.94 27.20 0.78
C ILE A 126 -20.03 26.18 -0.35
N GLN A 127 -20.05 26.65 -1.60
CA GLN A 127 -20.25 25.84 -2.79
C GLN A 127 -18.96 25.55 -3.55
N VAL A 128 -17.98 26.47 -3.49
CA VAL A 128 -16.76 26.47 -4.32
C VAL A 128 -15.55 26.78 -3.45
N SER A 129 -14.42 26.12 -3.75
CA SER A 129 -13.12 26.41 -3.13
C SER A 129 -11.97 26.13 -4.10
N ASP A 130 -10.99 27.02 -4.15
CA ASP A 130 -9.74 26.82 -4.88
C ASP A 130 -8.93 25.63 -4.32
N ASP A 131 -9.06 25.33 -3.00
CA ASP A 131 -8.43 24.16 -2.41
C ASP A 131 -9.01 22.86 -2.98
N VAL A 132 -10.32 22.83 -3.27
CA VAL A 132 -10.94 21.68 -3.96
C VAL A 132 -10.46 21.60 -5.40
N LEU A 133 -10.36 22.73 -6.11
CA LEU A 133 -9.83 22.75 -7.47
C LEU A 133 -8.41 22.16 -7.50
N HIS A 134 -7.54 22.62 -6.60
CA HIS A 134 -6.18 22.13 -6.49
C HIS A 134 -6.12 20.59 -6.24
N GLN A 135 -6.97 20.07 -5.36
CA GLN A 135 -7.03 18.64 -5.10
C GLN A 135 -7.59 17.86 -6.29
N MET A 136 -8.57 18.39 -7.00
CA MET A 136 -9.11 17.78 -8.22
C MET A 136 -8.09 17.70 -9.35
N GLU A 137 -7.20 18.67 -9.47
CA GLU A 137 -6.10 18.65 -10.43
C GLU A 137 -5.07 17.53 -10.13
N LYS A 138 -4.88 17.21 -8.85
CA LYS A 138 -3.94 16.19 -8.40
C LYS A 138 -4.54 14.79 -8.38
N LEU A 139 -5.84 14.69 -8.18
CA LEU A 139 -6.54 13.43 -8.03
C LEU A 139 -6.31 12.51 -9.23
N GLN A 140 -5.86 11.30 -8.96
CA GLN A 140 -5.75 10.19 -9.93
C GLN A 140 -6.41 8.92 -9.36
N LEU A 141 -6.84 8.01 -10.23
CA LEU A 141 -7.55 6.80 -9.81
C LEU A 141 -6.63 5.61 -9.51
N THR A 142 -5.34 5.72 -9.78
CA THR A 142 -4.30 4.77 -9.39
C THR A 142 -3.85 4.98 -7.94
N ASN A 143 -4.79 5.02 -6.99
CA ASN A 143 -4.50 5.34 -5.59
C ASN A 143 -5.11 4.30 -4.62
N PRO A 144 -4.55 4.11 -3.42
CA PRO A 144 -4.97 3.06 -2.48
C PRO A 144 -6.38 3.24 -1.92
N ILE A 145 -6.95 4.45 -1.95
CA ILE A 145 -8.32 4.68 -1.46
C ILE A 145 -9.36 4.02 -2.36
N VAL A 146 -9.09 3.97 -3.67
CA VAL A 146 -10.02 3.43 -4.67
C VAL A 146 -9.56 2.10 -5.29
N LEU A 147 -8.34 1.65 -5.02
CA LEU A 147 -7.72 0.48 -5.65
C LEU A 147 -8.59 -0.80 -5.60
N LYS A 148 -9.32 -1.00 -4.51
CA LYS A 148 -10.21 -2.16 -4.35
C LYS A 148 -11.45 -2.12 -5.25
N ASP A 149 -11.81 -0.93 -5.71
CA ASP A 149 -13.03 -0.63 -6.46
C ASP A 149 -12.77 -0.16 -7.90
N CYS A 150 -11.51 0.11 -8.25
CA CYS A 150 -11.05 0.48 -9.59
C CYS A 150 -9.87 -0.40 -10.02
N GLU A 151 -10.02 -1.14 -11.11
CA GLU A 151 -8.96 -1.99 -11.65
C GLU A 151 -8.51 -1.47 -13.01
N ASN A 152 -7.20 -1.35 -13.21
CA ASN A 152 -6.59 -0.94 -14.47
C ASN A 152 -7.09 0.41 -15.01
N ILE A 153 -7.31 1.39 -14.10
CA ILE A 153 -7.75 2.75 -14.46
C ILE A 153 -6.65 3.73 -14.09
N ALA A 154 -5.95 4.26 -15.09
CA ALA A 154 -4.81 5.17 -14.94
C ALA A 154 -5.11 6.56 -15.51
N VAL A 155 -5.99 7.30 -14.83
CA VAL A 155 -6.44 8.62 -15.27
C VAL A 155 -6.44 9.65 -14.15
N PHE A 156 -6.31 10.93 -14.52
CA PHE A 156 -6.64 12.09 -13.71
C PHE A 156 -8.07 12.55 -14.08
N PRO A 157 -9.11 12.17 -13.33
CA PRO A 157 -10.50 12.33 -13.75
C PRO A 157 -10.89 13.76 -14.13
N PHE A 158 -10.40 14.73 -13.38
CA PHE A 158 -10.71 16.14 -13.65
C PHE A 158 -9.97 16.69 -14.86
N ARG A 159 -8.68 16.38 -15.00
CA ARG A 159 -7.88 16.79 -16.16
C ARG A 159 -8.42 16.15 -17.46
N PHE A 160 -8.80 14.87 -17.40
CA PHE A 160 -9.44 14.20 -18.53
C PHE A 160 -10.75 14.88 -18.92
N LEU A 161 -11.63 15.14 -17.93
CA LEU A 161 -12.89 15.85 -18.17
C LEU A 161 -12.67 17.20 -18.87
N VAL A 162 -11.71 17.99 -18.38
CA VAL A 162 -11.43 19.32 -18.94
C VAL A 162 -10.92 19.24 -20.38
N LYS A 163 -10.00 18.29 -20.66
CA LYS A 163 -9.54 18.00 -22.04
C LYS A 163 -10.70 17.61 -22.95
N LEU A 164 -11.60 16.75 -22.46
CA LEU A 164 -12.77 16.30 -23.19
C LEU A 164 -13.74 17.47 -23.47
N LEU A 165 -14.03 18.31 -22.48
CA LEU A 165 -14.92 19.45 -22.62
C LEU A 165 -14.40 20.53 -23.60
N GLN A 166 -13.09 20.60 -23.85
CA GLN A 166 -12.53 21.45 -24.91
C GLN A 166 -12.86 20.92 -26.33
N LYS A 167 -13.28 19.64 -26.46
CA LYS A 167 -13.61 19.01 -27.73
C LYS A 167 -15.11 18.89 -28.00
N ILE A 168 -15.94 18.84 -26.92
CA ILE A 168 -17.37 18.56 -27.03
C ILE A 168 -18.29 19.60 -26.38
N ASP A 169 -17.74 20.77 -25.97
CA ASP A 169 -18.41 21.91 -25.33
C ASP A 169 -19.13 21.61 -24.02
N TYR A 170 -19.85 20.53 -23.91
CA TYR A 170 -20.54 20.06 -22.70
C TYR A 170 -20.58 18.55 -22.64
N ILE A 171 -20.88 18.00 -21.46
CA ILE A 171 -21.17 16.58 -21.28
C ILE A 171 -22.39 16.41 -20.37
N ASP A 172 -23.33 15.56 -20.76
CA ASP A 172 -24.53 15.31 -19.98
C ASP A 172 -24.38 14.12 -19.03
N GLN A 173 -25.35 13.95 -18.13
CA GLN A 173 -25.32 12.90 -17.12
C GLN A 173 -25.29 11.47 -17.70
N GLU A 174 -25.91 11.23 -18.85
CA GLU A 174 -25.88 9.93 -19.51
C GLU A 174 -24.51 9.68 -20.16
N GLU A 175 -23.99 10.68 -20.83
CA GLU A 175 -22.67 10.62 -21.47
C GLU A 175 -21.56 10.40 -20.44
N ILE A 176 -21.65 11.08 -19.28
CA ILE A 176 -20.76 10.78 -18.14
C ILE A 176 -20.87 9.32 -17.75
N GLY A 177 -22.09 8.81 -17.55
CA GLY A 177 -22.31 7.44 -17.08
C GLY A 177 -21.85 6.37 -18.07
N TYR A 178 -22.10 6.56 -19.36
CA TYR A 178 -21.84 5.52 -20.36
C TYR A 178 -20.46 5.61 -21.00
N TYR A 179 -19.87 6.78 -21.08
CA TYR A 179 -18.60 7.00 -21.78
C TYR A 179 -17.48 7.42 -20.85
N LEU A 180 -17.66 8.49 -20.08
CA LEU A 180 -16.58 9.03 -19.27
C LEU A 180 -16.14 8.11 -18.15
N LEU A 181 -17.08 7.57 -17.35
CA LEU A 181 -16.74 6.77 -16.16
C LEU A 181 -16.11 5.41 -16.47
N ARG A 182 -16.02 5.01 -17.73
CA ARG A 182 -15.36 3.77 -18.17
C ARG A 182 -13.98 3.97 -18.80
N VAL A 183 -13.55 5.20 -18.93
CA VAL A 183 -12.22 5.51 -19.49
C VAL A 183 -11.13 4.95 -18.59
N LYS A 184 -10.16 4.27 -19.18
CA LYS A 184 -9.06 3.63 -18.43
C LYS A 184 -7.73 4.35 -18.55
N GLU A 185 -7.52 5.13 -19.60
CA GLU A 185 -6.24 5.74 -19.94
C GLU A 185 -6.40 7.19 -20.39
N GLU A 186 -5.36 8.01 -20.17
CA GLU A 186 -5.37 9.45 -20.47
C GLU A 186 -5.38 9.81 -21.96
N ASP A 187 -4.92 8.92 -22.83
CA ASP A 187 -4.84 9.12 -24.28
C ASP A 187 -6.18 8.91 -25.00
N LEU A 188 -7.18 8.40 -24.31
CA LEU A 188 -8.51 8.11 -24.88
C LEU A 188 -9.42 9.34 -25.04
N VAL A 189 -8.92 10.56 -24.86
CA VAL A 189 -9.74 11.79 -24.93
C VAL A 189 -10.42 11.93 -26.30
N ASP A 190 -9.68 11.76 -27.41
CA ASP A 190 -10.21 11.91 -28.76
C ASP A 190 -11.22 10.82 -29.11
N THR A 191 -10.91 9.59 -28.75
CA THR A 191 -11.82 8.45 -28.92
C THR A 191 -13.12 8.66 -28.15
N THR A 192 -13.02 9.09 -26.88
CA THR A 192 -14.19 9.35 -26.03
C THR A 192 -15.03 10.51 -26.58
N ALA A 193 -14.39 11.57 -27.08
CA ALA A 193 -15.11 12.69 -27.70
C ALA A 193 -15.91 12.22 -28.94
N LEU A 194 -15.28 11.43 -29.81
CA LEU A 194 -15.92 10.89 -30.98
C LEU A 194 -17.10 9.93 -30.65
N GLU A 195 -16.90 9.06 -29.64
CA GLU A 195 -17.97 8.17 -29.18
C GLU A 195 -19.19 8.97 -28.66
N ILE A 196 -18.95 10.05 -27.92
CA ILE A 196 -20.03 10.92 -27.41
C ILE A 196 -20.72 11.67 -28.57
N GLN A 197 -19.98 12.19 -29.54
CA GLN A 197 -20.56 12.84 -30.72
C GLN A 197 -21.43 11.87 -31.52
N ASN A 198 -20.94 10.68 -31.80
CA ASN A 198 -21.71 9.63 -32.49
C ASN A 198 -22.98 9.25 -31.69
N PHE A 199 -22.87 9.15 -30.36
CA PHE A 199 -24.03 8.88 -29.49
C PHE A 199 -25.09 9.98 -29.57
N ARG A 200 -24.70 11.25 -29.70
CA ARG A 200 -25.63 12.37 -29.86
C ARG A 200 -26.40 12.34 -31.17
N GLU A 201 -25.80 11.77 -32.23
CA GLU A 201 -26.41 11.65 -33.55
C GLU A 201 -27.42 10.48 -33.67
N LEU A 202 -27.38 9.53 -32.70
CA LEU A 202 -28.30 8.40 -32.72
C LEU A 202 -29.76 8.81 -32.61
N SER A 203 -30.63 8.13 -33.32
CA SER A 203 -32.08 8.24 -33.09
C SER A 203 -32.45 7.81 -31.68
N MET A 204 -33.59 8.29 -31.16
CA MET A 204 -34.04 7.95 -29.80
C MET A 204 -34.11 6.43 -29.60
N GLN A 205 -34.63 5.68 -30.55
CA GLN A 205 -34.72 4.21 -30.52
C GLN A 205 -33.33 3.54 -30.50
N ALA A 206 -32.41 4.01 -31.30
CA ALA A 206 -31.04 3.48 -31.32
C ALA A 206 -30.28 3.76 -30.02
N ARG A 207 -30.48 4.95 -29.48
CA ARG A 207 -29.90 5.37 -28.17
C ARG A 207 -30.44 4.51 -27.03
N GLU A 208 -31.77 4.29 -26.97
CA GLU A 208 -32.39 3.42 -25.97
C GLU A 208 -31.91 1.96 -26.07
N LYS A 209 -31.83 1.43 -27.31
CA LYS A 209 -31.29 0.08 -27.54
C LYS A 209 -29.86 -0.06 -27.05
N LEU A 210 -29.00 0.90 -27.36
CA LEU A 210 -27.59 0.92 -26.89
C LEU A 210 -27.50 0.99 -25.36
N ILE A 211 -28.31 1.84 -24.73
CA ILE A 211 -28.38 1.98 -23.28
C ILE A 211 -28.84 0.68 -22.61
N ASN A 212 -29.88 0.04 -23.15
CA ASN A 212 -30.40 -1.22 -22.63
C ASN A 212 -29.40 -2.36 -22.79
N ASN A 213 -28.78 -2.48 -23.94
CA ASN A 213 -27.70 -3.45 -24.18
C ASN A 213 -26.54 -3.25 -23.17
N TYR A 214 -26.14 -2.01 -22.94
CA TYR A 214 -25.12 -1.69 -21.94
C TYR A 214 -25.53 -2.11 -20.52
N LYS A 215 -26.78 -1.87 -20.14
CA LYS A 215 -27.31 -2.28 -18.84
C LYS A 215 -27.35 -3.79 -18.66
N GLU A 216 -27.64 -4.53 -19.71
CA GLU A 216 -27.68 -6.00 -19.72
C GLU A 216 -26.28 -6.61 -19.61
N THR A 217 -25.32 -6.07 -20.35
CA THR A 217 -23.92 -6.56 -20.36
C THR A 217 -23.14 -6.14 -19.11
N HIS A 218 -23.51 -5.03 -18.48
CA HIS A 218 -22.81 -4.48 -17.30
C HIS A 218 -23.73 -4.48 -16.06
N ILE A 219 -24.17 -5.65 -15.65
CA ILE A 219 -25.20 -5.86 -14.60
C ILE A 219 -24.90 -5.15 -13.26
N GLY A 220 -23.63 -4.96 -12.92
CA GLY A 220 -23.23 -4.19 -11.74
C GLY A 220 -23.48 -2.68 -11.85
N ASN A 221 -23.76 -2.17 -13.04
CA ASN A 221 -23.73 -0.75 -13.42
C ASN A 221 -25.07 -0.14 -13.71
N ILE A 222 -26.16 -0.86 -13.49
CA ILE A 222 -27.52 -0.30 -13.60
C ILE A 222 -27.64 1.02 -12.85
N THR A 223 -26.87 1.19 -11.80
CA THR A 223 -26.81 2.41 -11.00
C THR A 223 -25.97 3.53 -11.57
N LEU A 224 -25.13 3.30 -12.60
CA LEU A 224 -24.26 4.37 -13.12
C LEU A 224 -25.03 5.49 -13.80
N VAL A 225 -26.08 5.14 -14.49
CA VAL A 225 -26.88 6.10 -15.26
C VAL A 225 -28.06 6.63 -14.48
N GLN A 226 -28.76 5.76 -13.80
CA GLN A 226 -29.93 6.14 -13.01
C GLN A 226 -29.59 6.66 -11.63
N ALA A 227 -28.44 6.29 -11.13
CA ALA A 227 -28.03 6.66 -9.85
C ALA A 227 -26.81 7.51 -9.89
N PRO A 228 -26.47 7.76 -8.83
CA PRO A 228 -25.83 8.89 -8.30
C PRO A 228 -24.40 9.10 -8.82
N SER A 229 -23.72 8.12 -9.44
CA SER A 229 -22.28 8.28 -9.79
C SER A 229 -22.02 9.43 -10.77
N ALA A 230 -22.77 9.52 -11.88
CA ALA A 230 -22.62 10.65 -12.80
C ALA A 230 -23.09 11.97 -12.15
N GLY A 231 -24.20 11.94 -11.38
CA GLY A 231 -24.68 13.11 -10.66
C GLY A 231 -23.74 13.55 -9.53
N TYR A 232 -23.07 12.60 -8.85
CA TYR A 232 -22.07 12.89 -7.84
C TYR A 232 -20.78 13.48 -8.47
N PHE A 233 -20.37 12.97 -9.62
CA PHE A 233 -19.23 13.54 -10.35
C PHE A 233 -19.52 14.98 -10.80
N ILE A 234 -20.71 15.24 -11.35
CA ILE A 234 -21.15 16.61 -11.65
C ILE A 234 -21.04 17.50 -10.41
N SER A 235 -21.55 17.05 -9.27
CA SER A 235 -21.52 17.82 -8.02
C SER A 235 -20.11 18.07 -7.51
N LEU A 236 -19.22 17.07 -7.64
CA LEU A 236 -17.82 17.19 -7.27
C LEU A 236 -17.08 18.21 -8.13
N CYS A 237 -17.29 18.15 -9.45
CA CYS A 237 -16.69 19.10 -10.40
C CYS A 237 -17.18 20.54 -10.18
N GLN A 238 -18.44 20.72 -9.78
CA GLN A 238 -18.98 22.05 -9.45
C GLN A 238 -18.26 22.72 -8.26
N MET A 239 -17.74 21.95 -7.30
CA MET A 239 -17.02 22.49 -6.14
C MET A 239 -15.72 23.21 -6.54
N THR A 240 -15.22 22.99 -7.76
CA THR A 240 -14.03 23.65 -8.28
C THR A 240 -14.29 25.09 -8.74
N GLY A 241 -15.54 25.43 -9.04
CA GLY A 241 -15.93 26.70 -9.70
C GLY A 241 -15.58 26.78 -11.20
N VAL A 242 -14.66 25.92 -11.66
CA VAL A 242 -14.22 25.85 -13.07
C VAL A 242 -15.29 25.23 -13.96
N ILE A 243 -16.10 24.33 -13.39
CA ILE A 243 -17.16 23.62 -14.07
C ILE A 243 -18.53 24.16 -13.62
N GLU A 244 -19.32 24.59 -14.58
CA GLU A 244 -20.68 25.03 -14.31
C GLU A 244 -21.72 24.00 -14.76
N LYS A 245 -22.78 23.87 -13.98
CA LYS A 245 -23.92 23.01 -14.29
C LYS A 245 -24.92 23.73 -15.17
N ILE A 246 -25.28 23.08 -16.24
CA ILE A 246 -26.30 23.56 -17.17
C ILE A 246 -27.43 22.51 -17.32
N LYS A 247 -28.48 22.88 -17.99
CA LYS A 247 -29.50 21.95 -18.47
C LYS A 247 -29.52 22.01 -19.98
N VAL A 248 -29.27 20.86 -20.61
CA VAL A 248 -29.33 20.71 -22.06
C VAL A 248 -30.54 19.87 -22.45
N GLN A 249 -31.09 20.13 -23.62
CA GLN A 249 -32.10 19.30 -24.22
C GLN A 249 -31.46 18.53 -25.37
N PRO A 250 -31.16 17.24 -25.20
CA PRO A 250 -30.60 16.44 -26.27
C PRO A 250 -31.56 16.43 -27.48
N THR A 251 -31.02 16.42 -28.65
CA THR A 251 -31.77 16.50 -29.93
C THR A 251 -32.92 15.48 -29.98
N ASN A 252 -32.78 14.36 -29.33
CA ASN A 252 -33.69 13.21 -29.35
C ASN A 252 -34.42 12.98 -28.02
N LYS A 253 -34.53 14.00 -27.14
CA LYS A 253 -35.28 13.92 -25.89
C LYS A 253 -36.25 15.08 -25.72
N SER A 254 -37.43 14.79 -25.20
CA SER A 254 -38.43 15.79 -24.84
C SER A 254 -38.09 16.56 -23.55
N THR A 255 -37.18 16.04 -22.72
CA THR A 255 -36.87 16.58 -21.38
C THR A 255 -35.42 17.07 -21.30
N LYS A 256 -35.21 18.19 -20.63
CA LYS A 256 -33.88 18.70 -20.31
C LYS A 256 -33.21 17.83 -19.27
N ILE A 257 -31.96 17.48 -19.50
CA ILE A 257 -31.11 16.72 -18.58
C ILE A 257 -29.99 17.58 -18.02
N ALA A 258 -29.46 17.18 -16.87
CA ALA A 258 -28.32 17.85 -16.26
C ALA A 258 -27.05 17.60 -17.09
N ALA A 259 -26.31 18.64 -17.37
CA ALA A 259 -25.01 18.61 -18.05
C ALA A 259 -24.03 19.57 -17.36
N ILE A 260 -22.78 19.45 -17.72
CA ILE A 260 -21.72 20.34 -17.27
C ILE A 260 -20.91 20.86 -18.46
N LYS A 261 -20.38 22.04 -18.30
CA LYS A 261 -19.43 22.66 -19.23
C LYS A 261 -18.37 23.45 -18.48
N ILE A 262 -17.34 23.88 -19.19
CA ILE A 262 -16.36 24.82 -18.67
C ILE A 262 -17.03 26.17 -18.44
N ASN A 263 -16.80 26.75 -17.27
CA ASN A 263 -17.18 28.14 -17.02
C ASN A 263 -16.23 29.07 -17.80
N PRO A 264 -16.74 29.90 -18.73
CA PRO A 264 -15.91 30.71 -19.61
C PRO A 264 -14.90 31.61 -18.89
N LYS A 265 -15.18 32.00 -17.65
CA LYS A 265 -14.27 32.82 -16.82
C LYS A 265 -12.94 32.13 -16.52
N TYR A 266 -12.90 30.79 -16.61
CA TYR A 266 -11.72 29.98 -16.29
C TYR A 266 -10.97 29.48 -17.53
N GLN A 267 -11.34 29.90 -18.74
CA GLN A 267 -10.71 29.40 -19.96
C GLN A 267 -9.18 29.53 -19.95
N VAL A 268 -8.68 30.72 -19.63
CA VAL A 268 -7.23 30.99 -19.53
C VAL A 268 -6.55 30.16 -18.43
N TYR A 269 -7.25 29.97 -17.32
CA TYR A 269 -6.76 29.11 -16.25
C TYR A 269 -6.59 27.67 -16.71
N ILE A 270 -7.57 27.13 -17.41
CA ILE A 270 -7.57 25.78 -17.94
C ILE A 270 -6.42 25.57 -18.93
N GLU A 271 -6.21 26.49 -19.85
CA GLU A 271 -5.10 26.42 -20.80
C GLU A 271 -3.75 26.36 -20.09
N LYS A 272 -3.54 27.18 -19.08
CA LYS A 272 -2.32 27.15 -18.24
C LYS A 272 -2.19 25.84 -17.46
N MET A 273 -3.27 25.34 -16.88
CA MET A 273 -3.30 24.07 -16.15
C MET A 273 -2.95 22.90 -17.07
N LEU A 274 -3.55 22.82 -18.26
CA LEU A 274 -3.26 21.74 -19.21
C LEU A 274 -1.83 21.81 -19.74
N ALA A 275 -1.31 23.00 -19.99
CA ALA A 275 0.10 23.19 -20.37
C ALA A 275 1.05 22.76 -19.24
N LYS A 276 0.74 23.13 -17.99
CA LYS A 276 1.52 22.75 -16.80
C LYS A 276 1.63 21.23 -16.63
N TYR A 277 0.57 20.51 -16.95
CA TYR A 277 0.48 19.07 -16.74
C TYR A 277 0.60 18.24 -18.02
N SER A 278 1.07 18.83 -19.14
CA SER A 278 1.15 18.15 -20.45
C SER A 278 1.93 16.84 -20.40
N ASP A 279 3.05 16.81 -19.65
CA ASP A 279 3.97 15.67 -19.57
C ASP A 279 3.82 14.86 -18.27
N VAL A 280 2.74 15.09 -17.52
CA VAL A 280 2.51 14.43 -16.24
C VAL A 280 1.65 13.19 -16.44
N SER A 281 2.27 12.03 -16.23
CA SER A 281 1.59 10.73 -16.22
C SER A 281 1.09 10.37 -14.82
N THR A 282 0.10 9.49 -14.73
CA THR A 282 -0.33 8.89 -13.46
C THR A 282 0.80 8.06 -12.86
N PHE A 283 0.84 8.03 -11.55
CA PHE A 283 1.74 7.16 -10.79
C PHE A 283 0.94 6.01 -10.17
N ASP A 284 1.44 4.79 -10.25
CA ASP A 284 0.80 3.65 -9.61
C ASP A 284 1.20 3.56 -8.13
N PHE A 285 0.35 4.10 -7.27
CA PHE A 285 0.57 4.06 -5.82
C PHE A 285 0.33 2.69 -5.21
N LYS A 286 -0.28 1.75 -5.93
CA LYS A 286 -0.69 0.44 -5.40
C LYS A 286 -1.41 0.61 -4.05
N ASP A 287 -0.98 -0.12 -3.03
CA ASP A 287 -1.49 -0.05 -1.67
C ASP A 287 -0.69 0.90 -0.74
N ASN A 288 0.25 1.67 -1.29
CA ASN A 288 1.07 2.61 -0.51
C ASN A 288 0.29 3.87 -0.11
N LEU A 289 -0.47 3.74 0.98
CA LEU A 289 -1.27 4.84 1.52
C LEU A 289 -0.40 6.02 1.97
N THR A 290 0.76 5.76 2.56
CA THR A 290 1.66 6.82 3.03
C THR A 290 2.11 7.71 1.88
N LEU A 291 2.63 7.12 0.81
CA LEU A 291 3.09 7.86 -0.37
C LEU A 291 1.93 8.62 -1.05
N TRP A 292 0.74 8.00 -1.10
CA TRP A 292 -0.45 8.67 -1.62
C TRP A 292 -0.83 9.91 -0.79
N ILE A 293 -0.85 9.77 0.54
CA ILE A 293 -1.19 10.88 1.44
C ILE A 293 -0.10 11.96 1.41
N GLU A 294 1.16 11.60 1.31
CA GLU A 294 2.24 12.56 1.09
C GLU A 294 2.07 13.36 -0.20
N TYR A 295 1.56 12.74 -1.26
CA TYR A 295 1.25 13.45 -2.51
C TYR A 295 -0.01 14.29 -2.40
N ILE A 296 -1.16 13.63 -2.14
CA ILE A 296 -2.46 14.29 -2.22
C ILE A 296 -2.71 15.24 -1.05
N GLY A 297 -2.21 14.89 0.14
CA GLY A 297 -2.42 15.65 1.37
C GLY A 297 -1.50 16.84 1.57
N GLU A 298 -0.42 16.98 0.77
CA GLU A 298 0.53 18.09 0.86
C GLU A 298 0.25 19.13 -0.23
N PRO A 299 -0.19 20.36 0.12
CA PRO A 299 -0.57 21.37 -0.87
C PRO A 299 0.56 21.84 -1.78
N SER A 300 1.80 21.76 -1.33
CA SER A 300 2.97 22.19 -2.10
C SER A 300 3.38 21.19 -3.19
N ARG A 301 2.94 19.94 -3.10
CA ARG A 301 3.25 18.89 -4.07
C ARG A 301 2.24 18.88 -5.20
N GLU A 302 2.62 19.44 -6.32
CA GLU A 302 1.77 19.58 -7.50
C GLU A 302 1.83 18.35 -8.43
N TYR A 303 2.94 17.62 -8.39
CA TYR A 303 3.22 16.47 -9.27
C TYR A 303 3.25 15.16 -8.48
N PRO A 304 2.77 14.05 -9.06
CA PRO A 304 2.97 12.75 -8.45
C PRO A 304 4.46 12.39 -8.36
N PRO A 305 4.84 11.43 -7.51
CA PRO A 305 6.22 10.99 -7.45
C PRO A 305 6.66 10.38 -8.78
N VAL A 306 7.94 10.34 -9.02
CA VAL A 306 8.56 9.66 -10.16
C VAL A 306 9.40 8.49 -9.65
N MET A 307 9.58 7.46 -10.49
CA MET A 307 10.47 6.34 -10.16
C MET A 307 11.89 6.74 -10.49
N TYR A 308 12.69 6.97 -9.45
CA TYR A 308 14.11 7.26 -9.56
C TYR A 308 14.91 5.96 -9.57
N THR A 309 15.86 5.85 -10.47
CA THR A 309 16.66 4.63 -10.61
C THR A 309 17.97 4.75 -9.83
N ILE A 310 18.21 3.80 -8.95
CA ILE A 310 19.46 3.67 -8.20
C ILE A 310 20.16 2.41 -8.68
N ILE A 311 21.40 2.55 -9.09
CA ILE A 311 22.23 1.44 -9.61
C ILE A 311 23.37 1.22 -8.63
N SER A 312 23.47 0.01 -8.08
CA SER A 312 24.58 -0.40 -7.23
C SER A 312 25.76 -0.89 -8.06
N LYS A 313 26.91 -0.26 -7.87
CA LYS A 313 28.20 -0.75 -8.34
C LYS A 313 29.10 -1.21 -7.19
N ASN A 314 28.53 -1.39 -6.01
CA ASN A 314 29.25 -1.88 -4.85
C ASN A 314 29.80 -3.28 -5.12
N ASP A 315 30.97 -3.57 -4.60
CA ASP A 315 31.57 -4.91 -4.73
C ASP A 315 30.99 -5.91 -3.71
N SER A 316 30.17 -5.44 -2.78
CA SER A 316 29.50 -6.25 -1.74
C SER A 316 28.09 -5.76 -1.48
N ASP A 317 27.32 -6.59 -0.81
CA ASP A 317 26.01 -6.23 -0.30
C ASP A 317 26.12 -5.18 0.80
N VAL A 318 25.34 -4.13 0.66
CA VAL A 318 25.19 -3.08 1.67
C VAL A 318 23.72 -2.94 2.04
N LEU A 319 23.47 -2.62 3.28
CA LEU A 319 22.15 -2.17 3.69
C LEU A 319 22.05 -0.67 3.41
N TRP A 320 21.01 -0.28 2.71
CA TRP A 320 20.77 1.13 2.43
C TRP A 320 19.44 1.60 3.04
N LEU A 321 19.46 2.81 3.55
CA LEU A 321 18.25 3.50 4.02
C LEU A 321 18.14 4.83 3.33
N VAL A 322 16.96 5.13 2.81
CA VAL A 322 16.63 6.44 2.28
C VAL A 322 15.89 7.23 3.34
N THR A 323 16.40 8.39 3.67
CA THR A 323 15.76 9.33 4.60
C THR A 323 15.38 10.62 3.89
N LYS A 324 14.31 11.22 4.37
CA LYS A 324 13.88 12.56 4.02
C LYS A 324 13.55 13.28 5.32
N ASP A 325 14.12 14.47 5.53
CA ASP A 325 13.94 15.25 6.76
C ASP A 325 14.19 14.40 8.02
N GLU A 326 15.26 13.58 7.98
CA GLU A 326 15.66 12.62 9.02
C GLU A 326 14.67 11.45 9.25
N ILE A 327 13.56 11.42 8.53
CA ILE A 327 12.59 10.32 8.60
C ILE A 327 12.96 9.28 7.53
N THR A 328 13.15 8.04 7.94
CA THR A 328 13.39 6.95 6.98
C THR A 328 12.11 6.62 6.22
N ILE A 329 12.22 6.59 4.90
CA ILE A 329 11.10 6.33 3.99
C ILE A 329 11.18 4.95 3.35
N CYS A 330 12.38 4.43 3.15
CA CYS A 330 12.61 3.09 2.60
C CYS A 330 14.05 2.60 2.86
N GLY A 331 14.32 1.35 2.56
CA GLY A 331 15.63 0.73 2.57
C GLY A 331 15.54 -0.73 2.17
N ASP A 332 16.67 -1.33 1.85
CA ASP A 332 16.78 -2.73 1.44
C ASP A 332 18.24 -3.18 1.52
N LEU A 333 18.48 -4.44 1.18
CA LEU A 333 19.80 -4.92 0.80
C LEU A 333 20.08 -4.53 -0.66
N LEU A 334 21.25 -4.02 -0.92
CA LEU A 334 21.71 -3.58 -2.22
C LEU A 334 22.96 -4.36 -2.60
N SER A 335 22.82 -5.28 -3.55
CA SER A 335 23.90 -6.12 -4.06
C SER A 335 24.57 -5.50 -5.29
N LYS A 336 25.74 -6.01 -5.66
CA LYS A 336 26.43 -5.56 -6.87
C LYS A 336 25.58 -5.78 -8.12
N GLY A 337 25.39 -4.71 -8.87
CA GLY A 337 24.61 -4.72 -10.11
C GLY A 337 23.10 -4.57 -9.91
N ASP A 338 22.63 -4.50 -8.66
CA ASP A 338 21.22 -4.26 -8.40
C ASP A 338 20.78 -2.91 -8.95
N THR A 339 19.57 -2.92 -9.50
CA THR A 339 18.87 -1.72 -9.92
C THR A 339 17.59 -1.59 -9.12
N VAL A 340 17.53 -0.57 -8.28
CA VAL A 340 16.38 -0.30 -7.44
C VAL A 340 15.63 0.91 -7.96
N LYS A 341 14.30 0.81 -7.99
CA LYS A 341 13.41 1.93 -8.32
C LYS A 341 12.81 2.50 -7.06
N LEU A 342 13.11 3.75 -6.79
CA LEU A 342 12.64 4.49 -5.62
C LEU A 342 11.62 5.55 -6.04
N PRO A 343 10.40 5.57 -5.46
CA PRO A 343 9.48 6.68 -5.68
C PRO A 343 9.95 7.93 -4.93
N VAL A 344 10.20 9.02 -5.67
CA VAL A 344 10.65 10.31 -5.11
C VAL A 344 9.83 11.45 -5.68
N PHE A 345 9.68 12.52 -4.91
CA PHE A 345 9.12 13.78 -5.41
C PHE A 345 10.24 14.63 -6.01
N LEU A 346 9.98 15.21 -7.18
CA LEU A 346 10.96 16.05 -7.86
C LEU A 346 11.30 17.28 -7.03
N ASN A 347 12.57 17.70 -7.10
CA ASN A 347 13.13 18.85 -6.40
C ASN A 347 13.12 18.75 -4.85
N GLU A 348 12.84 17.59 -4.30
CA GLU A 348 13.00 17.32 -2.88
C GLU A 348 14.36 16.67 -2.59
N LYS A 349 14.92 16.99 -1.43
CA LYS A 349 16.22 16.43 -0.99
C LYS A 349 15.98 15.10 -0.25
N TYR A 350 16.76 14.12 -0.63
CA TYR A 350 16.82 12.79 0.01
C TYR A 350 18.24 12.48 0.42
N THR A 351 18.39 11.65 1.43
CA THR A 351 19.69 11.13 1.88
C THR A 351 19.65 9.61 1.86
N ILE A 352 20.62 8.98 1.24
CA ILE A 352 20.87 7.55 1.34
C ILE A 352 21.97 7.31 2.35
N ASN A 353 21.71 6.51 3.37
CA ASN A 353 22.71 6.04 4.29
C ASN A 353 23.02 4.57 3.94
N LEU A 354 24.28 4.27 3.67
CA LEU A 354 24.76 2.92 3.48
C LEU A 354 25.30 2.39 4.80
N TYR A 355 24.90 1.18 5.17
CA TYR A 355 25.30 0.55 6.42
C TYR A 355 26.04 -0.76 6.17
N SER A 356 27.06 -1.00 6.98
CA SER A 356 27.71 -2.30 7.08
C SER A 356 26.72 -3.34 7.61
N LEU A 357 26.56 -4.44 6.91
CA LEU A 357 25.74 -5.56 7.38
C LEU A 357 26.37 -6.28 8.58
N THR A 358 27.65 -6.11 8.79
CA THR A 358 28.38 -6.75 9.89
C THR A 358 28.41 -5.93 11.17
N SER A 359 28.71 -4.62 11.07
CA SER A 359 28.83 -3.73 12.24
C SER A 359 27.59 -2.87 12.42
N GLY A 360 26.73 -2.75 11.40
CA GLY A 360 25.60 -1.82 11.40
C GLY A 360 26.04 -0.35 11.41
N GLU A 361 27.32 -0.05 11.18
CA GLU A 361 27.82 1.32 11.11
C GLU A 361 27.49 1.95 9.77
N VAL A 362 27.37 3.27 9.75
CA VAL A 362 27.18 4.04 8.51
C VAL A 362 28.51 4.02 7.75
N LEU A 363 28.52 3.42 6.59
CA LEU A 363 29.66 3.39 5.68
C LEU A 363 29.76 4.69 4.89
N GLU A 364 28.61 5.18 4.41
CA GLU A 364 28.54 6.37 3.57
C GLU A 364 27.17 7.04 3.71
N LYS A 365 27.17 8.37 3.49
CA LYS A 365 25.96 9.19 3.45
C LYS A 365 25.93 9.96 2.13
N ILE A 366 24.91 9.74 1.31
CA ILE A 366 24.78 10.31 -0.02
C ILE A 366 23.53 11.18 -0.06
N ASP A 367 23.71 12.48 -0.24
CA ASP A 367 22.61 13.42 -0.48
C ASP A 367 22.32 13.50 -1.97
N PHE A 368 21.04 13.48 -2.36
CA PHE A 368 20.62 13.67 -3.74
C PHE A 368 19.30 14.43 -3.87
N ILE A 369 19.09 15.04 -5.03
CA ILE A 369 17.85 15.68 -5.44
C ILE A 369 17.51 15.15 -6.83
N ALA A 370 16.31 14.61 -7.00
CA ALA A 370 15.82 14.20 -8.31
C ALA A 370 15.25 15.41 -9.05
N HIS A 371 15.86 15.80 -10.17
CA HIS A 371 15.42 16.97 -10.95
C HIS A 371 14.51 16.60 -12.12
N ASN A 372 14.65 15.39 -12.65
CA ASN A 372 13.84 14.91 -13.76
C ASN A 372 13.56 13.40 -13.68
N LYS A 373 12.63 12.89 -14.48
CA LYS A 373 12.20 11.49 -14.50
C LYS A 373 13.26 10.49 -14.97
N GLN A 374 14.31 10.96 -15.62
CA GLN A 374 15.37 10.12 -16.22
C GLN A 374 16.63 10.12 -15.38
N ASP A 375 16.68 10.87 -14.30
CA ASP A 375 17.83 10.90 -13.42
C ASP A 375 18.09 9.52 -12.83
N GLN A 376 19.37 9.18 -12.73
CA GLN A 376 19.86 7.95 -12.14
C GLN A 376 20.94 8.27 -11.13
N LEU A 377 20.93 7.58 -10.00
CA LEU A 377 22.00 7.65 -9.01
C LEU A 377 22.82 6.36 -9.08
N ILE A 378 24.10 6.50 -9.35
CA ILE A 378 25.04 5.39 -9.27
C ILE A 378 25.66 5.41 -7.88
N ILE A 379 25.39 4.37 -7.10
CA ILE A 379 26.04 4.16 -5.81
C ILE A 379 27.24 3.27 -6.05
N SER A 380 28.45 3.81 -5.83
CA SER A 380 29.69 3.06 -5.85
C SER A 380 30.43 3.35 -4.56
N HIS A 381 30.19 2.53 -3.54
CA HIS A 381 31.03 2.55 -2.36
C HIS A 381 32.33 1.83 -2.74
N LEU A 382 33.37 2.61 -2.96
CA LEU A 382 34.71 2.10 -3.21
C LEU A 382 35.39 1.97 -1.85
N ASP A 383 35.49 0.76 -1.36
CA ASP A 383 36.18 0.46 -0.12
C ASP A 383 37.65 0.86 -0.18
N GLY A 384 37.99 1.90 0.54
CA GLY A 384 39.38 2.19 0.87
C GLY A 384 39.91 1.44 2.08
N GLN A 385 39.07 0.86 2.95
CA GLN A 385 39.55 0.30 4.22
C GLN A 385 38.76 -0.88 4.83
N GLN A 386 37.63 -1.29 4.31
CA GLN A 386 37.01 -2.55 4.76
C GLN A 386 36.61 -3.37 3.55
N SER A 387 37.23 -4.55 3.41
CA SER A 387 36.81 -5.50 2.39
C SER A 387 35.30 -5.72 2.49
N PRO A 388 34.59 -5.58 1.36
CA PRO A 388 33.19 -5.95 1.32
C PRO A 388 33.06 -7.37 1.87
N VAL A 389 32.13 -7.58 2.78
CA VAL A 389 31.83 -8.94 3.24
C VAL A 389 31.08 -9.60 2.09
N PRO A 390 31.70 -10.55 1.37
CA PRO A 390 31.03 -11.19 0.27
C PRO A 390 29.77 -11.89 0.76
N ASP A 391 28.78 -12.01 -0.11
CA ASP A 391 27.59 -12.84 0.09
C ASP A 391 28.01 -14.33 0.09
N THR A 392 28.74 -14.71 1.14
CA THR A 392 29.30 -16.06 1.34
C THR A 392 28.52 -16.79 2.44
N VAL A 393 28.65 -18.11 2.42
CA VAL A 393 28.11 -18.93 3.50
C VAL A 393 28.64 -18.48 4.86
N ASP A 394 29.93 -18.17 4.97
CA ASP A 394 30.56 -17.68 6.21
C ASP A 394 29.97 -16.34 6.68
N PHE A 395 29.60 -15.48 5.77
CA PHE A 395 28.91 -14.23 6.11
C PHE A 395 27.56 -14.50 6.78
N TYR A 396 26.71 -15.31 6.18
CA TYR A 396 25.41 -15.63 6.75
C TYR A 396 25.51 -16.44 8.04
N VAL A 397 26.49 -17.35 8.13
CA VAL A 397 26.77 -18.08 9.37
C VAL A 397 27.07 -17.13 10.52
N ARG A 398 27.98 -16.18 10.30
CA ARG A 398 28.32 -15.18 11.31
C ARG A 398 27.12 -14.33 11.70
N LEU A 399 26.36 -13.85 10.72
CA LEU A 399 25.18 -13.03 10.93
C LEU A 399 24.12 -13.75 11.76
N ILE A 400 23.88 -15.04 11.49
CA ILE A 400 22.96 -15.87 12.28
C ILE A 400 23.48 -16.06 13.71
N GLN A 401 24.78 -16.33 13.89
CA GLN A 401 25.38 -16.51 15.21
C GLN A 401 25.28 -15.22 16.05
N GLU A 402 25.61 -14.08 15.49
CA GLU A 402 25.46 -12.79 16.15
C GLU A 402 24.00 -12.53 16.56
N HIS A 403 23.06 -12.77 15.64
CA HIS A 403 21.63 -12.62 15.91
C HIS A 403 21.13 -13.53 17.05
N CYS A 404 21.58 -14.79 17.10
CA CYS A 404 21.21 -15.74 18.13
C CYS A 404 21.86 -15.47 19.48
N ASN A 405 23.07 -14.89 19.51
CA ASN A 405 23.81 -14.56 20.72
C ASN A 405 23.35 -13.25 21.35
N ALA A 406 22.73 -12.38 20.59
CA ALA A 406 22.20 -11.13 21.11
C ALA A 406 21.15 -11.37 22.21
N LYS A 407 21.23 -10.63 23.32
CA LYS A 407 20.33 -10.80 24.47
C LYS A 407 18.92 -10.31 24.19
N ASN A 408 18.80 -9.21 23.47
CA ASN A 408 17.54 -8.58 23.09
C ASN A 408 17.76 -7.62 21.89
N PHE A 409 16.71 -6.97 21.40
CA PHE A 409 16.83 -5.96 20.36
C PHE A 409 17.50 -4.64 20.81
N SER A 410 17.89 -4.51 22.07
CA SER A 410 18.68 -3.37 22.56
C SER A 410 20.18 -3.52 22.31
N ASP A 411 20.64 -4.70 21.90
CA ASP A 411 22.00 -4.85 21.40
C ASP A 411 22.15 -4.04 20.11
N GLU A 412 23.24 -3.33 19.98
CA GLU A 412 23.40 -2.23 19.01
C GLU A 412 23.07 -2.63 17.55
N ASN A 413 23.54 -3.78 17.10
CA ASN A 413 23.29 -4.26 15.73
C ASN A 413 21.84 -4.67 15.53
N LEU A 414 21.19 -5.29 16.53
CA LEU A 414 19.77 -5.60 16.47
C LEU A 414 18.90 -4.35 16.59
N LEU A 415 19.34 -3.33 17.35
CA LEU A 415 18.63 -2.06 17.40
C LEU A 415 18.63 -1.37 16.04
N LYS A 416 19.73 -1.41 15.30
CA LYS A 416 19.81 -0.87 13.94
C LYS A 416 18.89 -1.61 12.97
N LEU A 417 18.90 -2.95 13.01
CA LEU A 417 17.95 -3.77 12.25
C LEU A 417 16.50 -3.51 12.68
N LYS A 418 16.25 -3.24 13.97
CA LYS A 418 14.94 -2.84 14.46
C LYS A 418 14.49 -1.50 13.90
N VAL A 419 15.36 -0.49 13.91
CA VAL A 419 15.06 0.83 13.32
C VAL A 419 14.67 0.66 11.86
N ILE A 420 15.41 -0.14 11.11
CA ILE A 420 15.10 -0.46 9.72
C ILE A 420 13.75 -1.17 9.62
N ALA A 421 13.54 -2.21 10.42
CA ALA A 421 12.29 -2.94 10.43
C ALA A 421 11.10 -2.07 10.87
N ASP A 422 11.28 -1.17 11.85
CA ASP A 422 10.23 -0.28 12.33
C ASP A 422 9.81 0.74 11.28
N VAL A 423 10.74 1.18 10.45
CA VAL A 423 10.45 2.06 9.32
C VAL A 423 9.60 1.36 8.26
N PHE A 424 9.83 0.06 8.04
CA PHE A 424 9.10 -0.75 7.06
C PHE A 424 7.89 -1.47 7.64
N LYS A 425 7.69 -1.34 8.95
CA LYS A 425 6.49 -1.88 9.60
C LYS A 425 5.26 -1.08 9.18
N GLN A 426 4.55 -1.62 8.26
CA GLN A 426 3.12 -1.35 8.15
C GLN A 426 2.29 -2.14 9.15
N ASP A 427 2.89 -3.11 9.86
CA ASP A 427 2.22 -3.98 10.84
C ASP A 427 3.02 -4.12 12.13
N LYS A 428 2.27 -4.25 13.23
CA LYS A 428 2.72 -4.36 14.62
C LYS A 428 3.32 -5.73 14.93
N THR A 429 4.44 -6.04 14.35
CA THR A 429 5.23 -7.17 14.85
C THR A 429 5.91 -6.76 16.15
N ASN A 430 5.67 -7.53 17.22
CA ASN A 430 6.43 -7.35 18.45
C ASN A 430 7.89 -7.81 18.23
N ASP A 431 8.80 -7.36 19.06
CA ASP A 431 10.25 -7.64 18.94
C ASP A 431 10.57 -9.15 18.82
N LYS A 432 9.74 -10.02 19.44
CA LYS A 432 9.92 -11.47 19.38
C LYS A 432 9.59 -12.05 18.00
N GLN A 433 8.50 -11.61 17.40
CA GLN A 433 8.08 -12.05 16.05
C GLN A 433 9.08 -11.57 15.00
N LEU A 434 9.53 -10.33 15.13
CA LEU A 434 10.52 -9.78 14.22
C LEU A 434 11.84 -10.54 14.30
N ARG A 435 12.30 -10.86 15.51
CA ARG A 435 13.53 -11.61 15.74
C ARG A 435 13.47 -13.01 15.11
N GLY A 436 12.32 -13.69 15.18
CA GLY A 436 12.08 -14.96 14.49
C GLY A 436 12.14 -14.80 12.97
N ALA A 437 11.44 -13.81 12.43
CA ALA A 437 11.40 -13.55 11.00
C ALA A 437 12.79 -13.26 10.40
N TYR A 438 13.65 -12.51 11.12
CA TYR A 438 15.03 -12.28 10.68
C TYR A 438 15.89 -13.55 10.76
N LEU A 439 15.73 -14.39 11.78
CA LEU A 439 16.44 -15.67 11.87
C LEU A 439 16.12 -16.54 10.66
N GLU A 440 14.84 -16.71 10.35
CA GLU A 440 14.39 -17.48 9.19
C GLU A 440 14.90 -16.88 7.87
N TYR A 441 14.84 -15.56 7.74
CA TYR A 441 15.31 -14.86 6.55
C TYR A 441 16.81 -15.05 6.31
N TYR A 442 17.63 -14.99 7.35
CA TYR A 442 19.08 -15.23 7.22
C TYR A 442 19.38 -16.67 6.85
N PHE A 443 18.67 -17.64 7.42
CA PHE A 443 18.78 -19.04 7.01
C PHE A 443 18.32 -19.26 5.55
N PHE A 444 17.24 -18.61 5.16
CA PHE A 444 16.81 -18.62 3.77
C PHE A 444 17.89 -18.09 2.84
N LYS A 445 18.52 -16.97 3.15
CA LYS A 445 19.61 -16.39 2.35
C LYS A 445 20.84 -17.32 2.30
N LEU A 446 21.19 -17.94 3.42
CA LEU A 446 22.25 -18.94 3.46
C LEU A 446 21.94 -20.13 2.54
N LEU A 447 20.74 -20.68 2.63
CA LEU A 447 20.32 -21.78 1.78
C LEU A 447 20.22 -21.38 0.30
N ALA A 448 19.77 -20.18 0.00
CA ALA A 448 19.76 -19.64 -1.35
C ALA A 448 21.19 -19.48 -1.93
N ARG A 449 22.16 -19.15 -1.06
CA ARG A 449 23.58 -19.16 -1.47
C ARG A 449 24.04 -20.59 -1.77
N LEU A 450 23.69 -21.56 -0.95
CA LEU A 450 24.00 -22.98 -1.21
C LEU A 450 23.28 -23.51 -2.47
N GLU A 451 22.08 -23.01 -2.78
CA GLU A 451 21.37 -23.33 -4.02
C GLU A 451 22.14 -22.76 -5.23
N HIS A 452 22.59 -21.51 -5.16
CA HIS A 452 23.41 -20.88 -6.20
C HIS A 452 24.72 -21.67 -6.44
N ASP A 453 25.33 -22.19 -5.37
CA ASP A 453 26.57 -22.97 -5.45
C ASP A 453 26.33 -24.45 -5.84
N GLY A 454 25.10 -24.85 -6.12
CA GLY A 454 24.71 -26.19 -6.57
C GLY A 454 24.73 -27.27 -5.47
N ILE A 455 24.82 -26.87 -4.21
CA ILE A 455 24.81 -27.77 -3.03
C ILE A 455 23.39 -28.15 -2.65
N VAL A 456 22.47 -27.21 -2.71
CA VAL A 456 21.03 -27.37 -2.52
C VAL A 456 20.33 -27.24 -3.87
N ASP A 457 19.30 -28.01 -4.14
CA ASP A 457 18.60 -28.02 -5.43
C ASP A 457 17.54 -26.91 -5.52
N SER A 458 16.88 -26.60 -4.41
CA SER A 458 15.93 -25.49 -4.31
C SER A 458 15.65 -25.12 -2.86
N VAL A 459 15.30 -23.88 -2.63
CA VAL A 459 14.86 -23.38 -1.33
C VAL A 459 13.60 -22.53 -1.46
N ILE A 460 12.68 -22.67 -0.51
CA ILE A 460 11.44 -21.88 -0.40
C ILE A 460 11.32 -21.40 1.04
N TRP A 461 11.22 -20.11 1.23
CA TRP A 461 10.87 -19.50 2.50
C TRP A 461 9.40 -19.09 2.50
N ASN A 462 8.66 -19.46 3.53
CA ASN A 462 7.24 -19.17 3.66
C ASN A 462 6.94 -17.85 4.42
N GLY A 463 7.98 -17.17 4.89
CA GLY A 463 7.86 -15.83 5.46
C GLY A 463 7.47 -14.78 4.41
N ARG A 464 7.30 -13.54 4.86
CA ARG A 464 7.00 -12.42 3.98
C ARG A 464 8.06 -11.35 4.09
N THR A 465 8.42 -10.81 2.93
CA THR A 465 9.15 -9.55 2.85
C THR A 465 8.18 -8.41 2.64
N GLY A 466 8.51 -7.23 3.18
CA GLY A 466 7.86 -5.98 2.84
C GLY A 466 8.19 -5.55 1.40
N GLN A 467 7.66 -4.42 0.98
CA GLN A 467 7.90 -3.87 -0.37
C GLN A 467 9.38 -3.60 -0.68
N TYR A 468 10.25 -3.64 0.31
CA TYR A 468 11.70 -3.38 0.20
C TYR A 468 12.56 -4.63 0.44
N GLY A 469 11.95 -5.83 0.42
CA GLY A 469 12.67 -7.09 0.52
C GLY A 469 13.11 -7.50 1.93
N LEU A 470 12.84 -6.69 2.97
CA LEU A 470 13.17 -7.04 4.35
C LEU A 470 12.05 -7.87 5.00
N PRO A 471 12.38 -8.82 5.90
CA PRO A 471 11.38 -9.65 6.55
C PRO A 471 10.47 -8.81 7.45
N VAL A 472 9.17 -8.89 7.21
CA VAL A 472 8.15 -8.17 7.99
C VAL A 472 7.32 -9.10 8.84
N GLN A 473 7.28 -10.38 8.51
CA GLN A 473 6.51 -11.37 9.25
C GLN A 473 7.10 -12.78 9.04
N ALA A 474 7.32 -13.50 10.13
CA ALA A 474 7.47 -14.96 10.12
C ALA A 474 6.20 -15.61 9.54
N PRO A 475 6.26 -16.83 9.00
CA PRO A 475 5.08 -17.55 8.51
C PRO A 475 4.14 -17.90 9.66
N GLY A 476 3.64 -16.90 10.35
CA GLY A 476 2.78 -17.06 11.52
C GLY A 476 1.39 -17.55 11.17
N GLY A 477 0.98 -18.69 11.70
CA GLY A 477 -0.40 -19.00 12.00
C GLY A 477 -1.24 -19.65 10.89
N ARG A 478 -0.69 -20.04 9.76
CA ARG A 478 -1.38 -21.02 8.91
C ARG A 478 -1.01 -22.42 9.36
N ILE A 479 -1.95 -23.15 9.91
CA ILE A 479 -1.79 -24.55 10.33
C ILE A 479 -1.10 -25.34 9.22
N GLY A 480 0.05 -25.95 9.52
CA GLY A 480 0.78 -26.82 8.60
C GLY A 480 1.65 -26.13 7.54
N THR A 481 2.10 -24.89 7.78
CA THR A 481 3.05 -24.20 6.88
C THR A 481 4.43 -24.12 7.53
N PRO A 482 5.45 -24.83 7.00
CA PRO A 482 6.83 -24.77 7.51
C PRO A 482 7.48 -23.41 7.31
N ASP A 483 8.52 -23.08 8.10
CA ASP A 483 9.30 -21.87 7.93
C ASP A 483 10.06 -21.88 6.60
N ILE A 484 10.86 -22.90 6.38
CA ILE A 484 11.66 -23.08 5.16
C ILE A 484 11.55 -24.52 4.67
N ILE A 485 11.47 -24.68 3.35
CA ILE A 485 11.59 -25.96 2.68
C ILE A 485 12.80 -25.90 1.76
N PHE A 486 13.71 -26.86 1.86
CA PHE A 486 14.81 -26.98 0.91
C PHE A 486 14.97 -28.42 0.43
N LYS A 487 15.62 -28.62 -0.72
CA LYS A 487 15.71 -29.91 -1.38
C LYS A 487 17.16 -30.28 -1.65
N ILE A 488 17.50 -31.54 -1.38
CA ILE A 488 18.78 -32.11 -1.77
C ILE A 488 18.51 -33.54 -2.32
N GLY A 489 18.76 -33.75 -3.60
CA GLY A 489 18.50 -35.05 -4.25
C GLY A 489 17.01 -35.41 -4.25
N ASP A 490 16.68 -36.56 -3.72
CA ASP A 490 15.31 -37.08 -3.60
C ASP A 490 14.63 -36.73 -2.28
N VAL A 491 15.30 -35.94 -1.41
CA VAL A 491 14.82 -35.60 -0.07
C VAL A 491 14.37 -34.13 -0.02
N ASP A 492 13.18 -33.94 0.54
CA ASP A 492 12.66 -32.63 0.92
C ASP A 492 12.88 -32.41 2.43
N PHE A 493 13.53 -31.32 2.79
CA PHE A 493 13.79 -30.94 4.17
C PHE A 493 12.80 -29.87 4.60
N VAL A 494 12.13 -30.13 5.73
CA VAL A 494 11.22 -29.17 6.39
C VAL A 494 11.98 -28.55 7.55
N LEU A 495 12.49 -27.33 7.40
CA LEU A 495 13.28 -26.65 8.41
C LEU A 495 12.38 -25.69 9.20
N GLU A 496 12.42 -25.88 10.52
CA GLU A 496 11.72 -25.06 11.52
C GLU A 496 12.75 -24.41 12.45
N LEU A 497 12.63 -23.14 12.66
CA LEU A 497 13.60 -22.31 13.35
C LEU A 497 12.96 -21.54 14.51
N THR A 498 13.63 -21.48 15.65
CA THR A 498 13.17 -20.66 16.76
C THR A 498 14.31 -19.96 17.48
N THR A 499 14.04 -18.77 18.00
CA THR A 499 14.96 -18.03 18.89
C THR A 499 14.73 -18.33 20.39
N ILE A 500 13.79 -19.22 20.70
CA ILE A 500 13.37 -19.53 22.07
C ILE A 500 14.44 -20.36 22.79
N LYS A 501 15.03 -19.83 23.86
CA LYS A 501 16.02 -20.51 24.70
C LYS A 501 15.38 -21.27 25.88
N PRO A 502 14.34 -20.76 26.60
CA PRO A 502 13.80 -21.44 27.78
C PRO A 502 13.03 -22.72 27.42
N LYS A 503 13.35 -23.82 28.12
CA LYS A 503 12.80 -25.17 27.90
C LYS A 503 11.28 -25.23 27.81
N GLN A 504 10.58 -24.61 28.77
CA GLN A 504 9.12 -24.69 28.83
C GLN A 504 8.45 -23.91 27.72
N LEU A 505 8.98 -22.74 27.36
CA LEU A 505 8.48 -21.94 26.25
C LEU A 505 8.74 -22.63 24.92
N GLN A 506 9.93 -23.23 24.73
CA GLN A 506 10.27 -23.98 23.52
C GLN A 506 9.31 -25.17 23.33
N TRP A 507 9.04 -25.93 24.41
CA TRP A 507 8.09 -27.04 24.34
C TRP A 507 6.66 -26.58 24.02
N SER A 508 6.18 -25.53 24.69
CA SER A 508 4.81 -25.03 24.49
C SER A 508 4.60 -24.39 23.12
N ALA A 509 5.63 -23.78 22.55
CA ALA A 509 5.53 -23.15 21.22
C ALA A 509 5.73 -24.15 20.08
N GLU A 510 6.74 -25.03 20.20
CA GLU A 510 7.25 -25.82 19.06
C GLU A 510 6.94 -27.33 19.18
N GLY A 511 6.69 -27.81 20.40
CA GLY A 511 6.59 -29.25 20.67
C GLY A 511 5.50 -29.99 19.89
N ALA A 512 4.42 -29.32 19.53
CA ALA A 512 3.33 -29.85 18.71
C ALA A 512 3.33 -29.31 17.28
N SER A 513 3.69 -28.03 17.09
CA SER A 513 3.64 -27.36 15.78
C SER A 513 4.64 -27.96 14.79
N VAL A 514 5.88 -28.15 15.21
CA VAL A 514 6.95 -28.67 14.34
C VAL A 514 6.62 -30.07 13.79
N PRO A 515 6.26 -31.07 14.63
CA PRO A 515 5.81 -32.37 14.12
C PRO A 515 4.61 -32.28 13.17
N ASP A 516 3.64 -31.41 13.46
CA ASP A 516 2.47 -31.22 12.59
C ASP A 516 2.87 -30.63 11.22
N HIS A 517 3.74 -29.63 11.18
CA HIS A 517 4.23 -29.05 9.93
C HIS A 517 4.92 -30.08 9.04
N VAL A 518 5.81 -30.90 9.62
CA VAL A 518 6.50 -31.99 8.90
C VAL A 518 5.49 -33.01 8.37
N LEU A 519 4.52 -33.41 9.20
CA LEU A 519 3.48 -34.37 8.82
C LEU A 519 2.57 -33.85 7.71
N GLN A 520 2.13 -32.59 7.82
CA GLN A 520 1.27 -31.96 6.82
C GLN A 520 2.00 -31.77 5.48
N TYR A 521 3.29 -31.45 5.51
CA TYR A 521 4.09 -31.37 4.31
C TYR A 521 4.28 -32.75 3.67
N ALA A 522 4.62 -33.78 4.46
CA ALA A 522 4.80 -35.13 3.96
C ALA A 522 3.54 -35.72 3.29
N LYS A 523 2.34 -35.33 3.74
CA LYS A 523 1.09 -35.72 3.07
C LYS A 523 0.88 -35.07 1.70
N LYS A 524 1.59 -34.01 1.39
CA LYS A 524 1.44 -33.23 0.13
C LYS A 524 2.47 -33.59 -0.93
N THR A 525 3.52 -34.32 -0.57
CA THR A 525 4.60 -34.71 -1.49
C THR A 525 4.73 -36.23 -1.57
N SER A 526 5.19 -36.76 -2.71
CA SER A 526 5.57 -38.15 -2.88
C SER A 526 7.05 -38.41 -2.59
N ARG A 527 7.80 -37.38 -2.22
CA ARG A 527 9.25 -37.46 -1.97
C ARG A 527 9.51 -37.84 -0.51
N LYS A 528 10.72 -38.29 -0.24
CA LYS A 528 11.18 -38.55 1.13
C LYS A 528 11.25 -37.22 1.89
N VAL A 529 10.72 -37.15 3.09
CA VAL A 529 10.69 -35.96 3.92
C VAL A 529 11.48 -36.16 5.19
N LEU A 530 12.32 -35.20 5.55
CA LEU A 530 13.02 -35.11 6.83
C LEU A 530 12.72 -33.76 7.47
N GLY A 531 12.20 -33.77 8.71
CA GLY A 531 12.10 -32.56 9.53
C GLY A 531 13.47 -32.16 10.07
N VAL A 532 13.74 -30.87 10.12
CA VAL A 532 14.91 -30.29 10.80
C VAL A 532 14.41 -29.19 11.73
N PHE A 533 14.56 -29.38 13.03
CA PHE A 533 14.25 -28.36 14.03
C PHE A 533 15.53 -27.79 14.61
N SER A 534 15.64 -26.45 14.63
CA SER A 534 16.84 -25.81 15.14
C SER A 534 16.54 -24.64 16.06
N ALA A 535 17.29 -24.58 17.16
CA ALA A 535 17.16 -23.60 18.22
C ALA A 535 18.54 -23.24 18.82
N PRO A 536 18.71 -22.07 19.47
CA PRO A 536 19.97 -21.69 20.11
C PRO A 536 20.40 -22.65 21.23
N VAL A 537 19.43 -23.31 21.86
CA VAL A 537 19.65 -24.33 22.90
C VAL A 537 18.68 -25.47 22.64
N MET A 538 19.18 -26.71 22.63
CA MET A 538 18.36 -27.89 22.43
C MET A 538 18.11 -28.62 23.77
N HIS A 539 16.86 -28.88 24.09
CA HIS A 539 16.47 -29.55 25.33
C HIS A 539 16.02 -30.97 25.09
N SER A 540 16.59 -31.95 25.80
CA SER A 540 16.31 -33.37 25.62
C SER A 540 14.81 -33.73 25.61
N ARG A 541 14.02 -33.10 26.50
CA ARG A 541 12.57 -33.28 26.54
C ARG A 541 11.87 -32.83 25.26
N VAL A 542 12.31 -31.73 24.64
CA VAL A 542 11.76 -31.26 23.38
C VAL A 542 12.10 -32.23 22.26
N VAL A 543 13.36 -32.65 22.20
CA VAL A 543 13.85 -33.63 21.22
C VAL A 543 13.05 -34.94 21.31
N THR A 544 13.02 -35.57 22.50
CA THR A 544 12.32 -36.84 22.70
C THR A 544 10.83 -36.71 22.37
N GLY A 545 10.19 -35.62 22.77
CA GLY A 545 8.77 -35.39 22.50
C GLY A 545 8.45 -35.22 21.03
N MET A 546 9.23 -34.44 20.29
CA MET A 546 9.03 -34.27 18.83
C MET A 546 9.30 -35.56 18.06
N GLN A 547 10.38 -36.27 18.39
CA GLN A 547 10.70 -37.56 17.76
C GLN A 547 9.62 -38.61 18.02
N ALA A 548 9.11 -38.69 19.25
CA ALA A 548 8.03 -39.60 19.59
C ALA A 548 6.72 -39.27 18.85
N ALA A 549 6.39 -37.98 18.73
CA ALA A 549 5.17 -37.55 18.06
C ALA A 549 5.14 -37.91 16.57
N ILE A 550 6.28 -37.93 15.89
CA ILE A 550 6.35 -38.16 14.45
C ILE A 550 6.71 -39.62 14.06
N ALA A 551 7.34 -40.36 14.98
CA ALA A 551 7.79 -41.74 14.73
C ALA A 551 6.67 -42.69 14.30
N GLN A 552 5.45 -42.53 14.85
CA GLN A 552 4.29 -43.32 14.49
C GLN A 552 3.86 -43.18 13.03
N HIS A 553 4.33 -42.12 12.35
CA HIS A 553 4.07 -41.85 10.93
C HIS A 553 5.23 -42.28 10.02
N GLY A 554 6.26 -42.94 10.55
CA GLY A 554 7.45 -43.33 9.80
C GLY A 554 8.33 -42.18 9.35
N LEU A 555 8.14 -40.98 9.91
CA LEU A 555 8.91 -39.80 9.63
C LEU A 555 9.98 -39.57 10.72
N LYS A 556 10.93 -38.67 10.42
CA LYS A 556 12.02 -38.32 11.33
C LYS A 556 12.16 -36.80 11.44
N ILE A 557 12.61 -36.31 12.59
CA ILE A 557 13.01 -34.94 12.83
C ILE A 557 14.42 -34.91 13.42
N SER A 558 15.35 -34.26 12.74
CA SER A 558 16.67 -33.93 13.27
C SER A 558 16.55 -32.66 14.12
N CYS A 559 16.91 -32.78 15.40
CA CYS A 559 16.87 -31.66 16.35
C CYS A 559 18.31 -31.22 16.64
N LEU A 560 18.67 -30.02 16.18
CA LEU A 560 20.03 -29.50 16.19
C LEU A 560 20.08 -28.14 16.88
N THR A 561 21.19 -27.83 17.55
CA THR A 561 21.44 -26.42 17.87
C THR A 561 21.69 -25.63 16.59
N ILE A 562 21.48 -24.31 16.63
CA ILE A 562 21.77 -23.45 15.48
C ILE A 562 23.24 -23.57 15.09
N ASP A 563 24.16 -23.61 16.06
CA ASP A 563 25.60 -23.78 15.77
C ASP A 563 25.92 -25.12 15.10
N ASP A 564 25.28 -26.23 15.56
CA ASP A 564 25.47 -27.55 14.92
C ASP A 564 24.97 -27.53 13.47
N LEU A 565 23.78 -26.94 13.23
CA LEU A 565 23.22 -26.83 11.87
C LEU A 565 24.09 -25.95 10.97
N LEU A 566 24.62 -24.85 11.47
CA LEU A 566 25.52 -23.99 10.71
C LEU A 566 26.84 -24.69 10.39
N ASN A 567 27.38 -25.49 11.32
CA ASN A 567 28.59 -26.29 11.07
C ASN A 567 28.36 -27.33 9.97
N ILE A 568 27.17 -27.94 9.91
CA ILE A 568 26.81 -28.84 8.82
C ILE A 568 26.81 -28.12 7.46
N PHE A 569 26.23 -26.93 7.38
CA PHE A 569 26.19 -26.18 6.13
C PHE A 569 27.56 -25.64 5.69
N LYS A 570 28.48 -25.38 6.63
CA LYS A 570 29.88 -24.98 6.36
C LYS A 570 30.70 -26.05 5.64
N GLU A 571 30.28 -27.32 5.69
CA GLU A 571 30.97 -28.38 4.96
C GLU A 571 31.01 -28.17 3.44
N LEU A 572 30.08 -27.38 2.92
CA LEU A 572 29.96 -27.06 1.48
C LEU A 572 29.99 -28.29 0.57
N ASN A 573 29.56 -29.42 1.11
CA ASN A 573 29.55 -30.71 0.43
C ASN A 573 28.18 -31.36 0.57
N ARG A 574 27.53 -31.59 -0.55
CA ARG A 574 26.17 -32.11 -0.64
C ARG A 574 25.96 -33.44 0.09
N GLU A 575 26.88 -34.39 -0.11
CA GLU A 575 26.79 -35.74 0.51
C GLU A 575 27.01 -35.67 2.02
N LYS A 576 27.99 -34.89 2.45
CA LYS A 576 28.25 -34.71 3.88
C LYS A 576 27.10 -34.01 4.59
N ILE A 577 26.47 -33.02 3.97
CA ILE A 577 25.29 -32.34 4.53
C ILE A 577 24.12 -33.33 4.67
N LEU A 578 23.86 -34.13 3.64
CA LEU A 578 22.86 -35.17 3.66
C LEU A 578 23.12 -36.17 4.81
N ASP A 579 24.31 -36.75 4.87
CA ASP A 579 24.69 -37.70 5.88
C ASP A 579 24.60 -37.13 7.30
N ALA A 580 25.07 -35.90 7.50
CA ALA A 580 25.01 -35.26 8.79
C ALA A 580 23.54 -35.05 9.25
N LEU A 581 22.67 -34.52 8.35
CA LEU A 581 21.27 -34.30 8.68
C LEU A 581 20.49 -35.61 8.96
N PHE A 582 20.88 -36.74 8.34
CA PHE A 582 20.27 -38.03 8.60
C PHE A 582 20.82 -38.73 9.83
N ASN A 583 22.11 -38.56 10.15
CA ASN A 583 22.80 -39.34 11.20
C ASN A 583 22.80 -38.65 12.57
N THR A 584 22.25 -37.46 12.71
CA THR A 584 22.10 -36.75 14.00
C THR A 584 21.09 -37.44 14.96
N HIS A 585 20.73 -38.69 14.70
CA HIS A 585 19.77 -39.48 15.47
C HIS A 585 20.38 -40.58 16.34
N ASN A 586 21.71 -40.69 16.41
CA ASN A 586 22.35 -41.69 17.28
C ASN A 586 22.80 -41.10 18.61
#